data_242ac24d0741b5591a66723e5311134f
#
_entry.id   242ac24d0741b5591a66723e5311134f
#
_cell.length_a   1.000
_cell.length_b   1.000
_cell.length_c   1.000
_cell.angle_alpha   90.00
_cell.angle_beta   90.00
_cell.angle_gamma   90.00
#
_symmetry.space_group_name_H-M   'P 1'
#
loop_
_entity.id
_entity.type
_entity.pdbx_description
1 polymer ?
#
loop_
_entity_poly.entity_id
_entity_poly.type
_entity_poly.pdbx_seq_one_letter_code
_entity_poly.pdbx_strand_id
1 'polypeptide(L)'
;MRICVYCASSSKIDQAYFDATERLSKILVKSDVEVVYGGGGHGLMGKLADTVLAEGGKIKGIMPQFMNEVEWAHKKVTDMEFTATMHERKSKFLENTDALIALPGGTGTLEELLEAITLKRLGQFTKPIIILNTNGYYDPLQMMLQRCVSENFLRPI
;
A
#
# COMPACT_ATOMS: atom_id res chain seq x y z
N MET A 1 -11.21 -5.83 -11.06
CA MET A 1 -10.87 -5.77 -9.63
C MET A 1 -9.83 -4.69 -9.42
N ARG A 2 -9.98 -3.91 -8.36
CA ARG A 2 -9.06 -2.84 -7.99
C ARG A 2 -8.46 -3.14 -6.63
N ILE A 3 -7.13 -3.14 -6.51
CA ILE A 3 -6.43 -3.40 -5.25
C ILE A 3 -5.51 -2.23 -4.93
N CYS A 4 -5.63 -1.70 -3.71
CA CYS A 4 -4.73 -0.69 -3.19
C CYS A 4 -3.52 -1.37 -2.53
N VAL A 5 -2.31 -0.87 -2.82
CA VAL A 5 -1.05 -1.41 -2.28
C VAL A 5 -0.33 -0.30 -1.51
N TYR A 6 -0.13 -0.53 -0.23
CA TYR A 6 0.69 0.32 0.64
C TYR A 6 2.11 -0.25 0.71
N CYS A 7 3.12 0.58 0.54
CA CYS A 7 4.52 0.13 0.57
C CYS A 7 5.50 1.27 0.79
N ALA A 8 6.77 0.88 1.02
CA ALA A 8 7.85 1.78 1.34
C ALA A 8 8.29 2.66 0.16
N SER A 9 8.73 3.88 0.48
CA SER A 9 9.39 4.79 -0.46
C SER A 9 10.92 4.73 -0.35
N SER A 10 11.49 4.14 0.69
CA SER A 10 12.93 4.03 0.86
C SER A 10 13.55 3.02 -0.10
N SER A 11 14.67 3.40 -0.73
CA SER A 11 15.44 2.51 -1.60
C SER A 11 16.56 1.77 -0.87
N LYS A 12 16.83 2.12 0.39
CA LYS A 12 17.91 1.55 1.20
C LYS A 12 17.41 0.37 2.04
N ILE A 13 16.88 -0.62 1.37
CA ILE A 13 16.30 -1.82 1.99
C ILE A 13 16.86 -3.07 1.31
N ASP A 14 16.70 -4.22 1.96
CA ASP A 14 17.18 -5.50 1.44
C ASP A 14 16.55 -5.85 0.10
N GLN A 15 17.32 -6.47 -0.79
CA GLN A 15 16.88 -6.86 -2.12
C GLN A 15 15.67 -7.81 -2.09
N ALA A 16 15.55 -8.63 -1.05
CA ALA A 16 14.43 -9.56 -0.91
C ALA A 16 13.07 -8.86 -0.96
N TYR A 17 12.98 -7.65 -0.44
CA TYR A 17 11.73 -6.87 -0.47
C TYR A 17 11.38 -6.40 -1.88
N PHE A 18 12.38 -6.00 -2.66
CA PHE A 18 12.19 -5.66 -4.08
C PHE A 18 11.76 -6.87 -4.89
N ASP A 19 12.39 -8.02 -4.66
CA ASP A 19 12.06 -9.27 -5.38
C ASP A 19 10.63 -9.72 -5.08
N ALA A 20 10.20 -9.64 -3.83
CA ALA A 20 8.82 -9.98 -3.45
C ALA A 20 7.81 -9.02 -4.08
N THR A 21 8.13 -7.73 -4.15
CA THR A 21 7.29 -6.71 -4.78
C THR A 21 7.15 -6.98 -6.28
N GLU A 22 8.23 -7.35 -6.96
CA GLU A 22 8.22 -7.69 -8.37
C GLU A 22 7.33 -8.90 -8.64
N ARG A 23 7.46 -9.96 -7.85
CA ARG A 23 6.62 -11.16 -7.99
C ARG A 23 5.14 -10.83 -7.78
N LEU A 24 4.82 -10.08 -6.74
CA LEU A 24 3.44 -9.64 -6.48
C LEU A 24 2.89 -8.82 -7.65
N SER A 25 3.67 -7.88 -8.15
CA SER A 25 3.24 -7.01 -9.25
C SER A 25 2.90 -7.81 -10.50
N LYS A 26 3.71 -8.80 -10.85
CA LYS A 26 3.46 -9.69 -11.99
C LYS A 26 2.18 -10.52 -11.81
N ILE A 27 1.94 -11.01 -10.59
CA ILE A 27 0.72 -11.74 -10.26
C ILE A 27 -0.51 -10.85 -10.42
N LEU A 28 -0.45 -9.61 -9.92
CA LEU A 28 -1.56 -8.66 -10.02
C LEU A 28 -1.90 -8.34 -11.48
N VAL A 29 -0.90 -8.09 -12.31
CA VAL A 29 -1.11 -7.83 -13.73
C VAL A 29 -1.70 -9.04 -14.44
N LYS A 30 -1.16 -10.23 -14.17
CA LYS A 30 -1.66 -11.48 -14.77
C LYS A 30 -3.10 -11.76 -14.36
N SER A 31 -3.52 -11.31 -13.20
CA SER A 31 -4.88 -11.46 -12.68
C SER A 31 -5.82 -10.33 -13.12
N ASP A 32 -5.38 -9.47 -14.02
CA ASP A 32 -6.12 -8.31 -14.55
C ASP A 32 -6.59 -7.35 -13.45
N VAL A 33 -5.73 -7.11 -12.48
CA VAL A 33 -5.98 -6.19 -11.36
C VAL A 33 -5.49 -4.79 -11.71
N GLU A 34 -6.35 -3.78 -11.49
CA GLU A 34 -5.94 -2.39 -11.46
C GLU A 34 -5.31 -2.08 -10.11
N VAL A 35 -4.06 -1.63 -10.11
CA VAL A 35 -3.33 -1.29 -8.90
C VAL A 35 -3.52 0.19 -8.56
N VAL A 36 -3.83 0.49 -7.30
CA VAL A 36 -3.84 1.85 -6.75
C VAL A 36 -2.74 1.95 -5.70
N TYR A 37 -1.96 3.01 -5.73
CA TYR A 37 -0.84 3.16 -4.80
C TYR A 37 -0.52 4.63 -4.52
N GLY A 38 0.54 4.88 -3.75
CA GLY A 38 0.91 6.23 -3.30
C GLY A 38 1.52 7.17 -4.33
N GLY A 39 1.77 6.72 -5.55
CA GLY A 39 2.25 7.58 -6.63
C GLY A 39 3.76 7.78 -6.70
N GLY A 40 4.53 7.29 -5.74
CA GLY A 40 5.98 7.50 -5.70
C GLY A 40 6.77 6.71 -6.74
N GLY A 41 7.99 7.19 -7.05
CA GLY A 41 8.89 6.59 -8.02
C GLY A 41 10.11 5.89 -7.39
N HIS A 42 10.19 5.80 -6.08
CA HIS A 42 11.34 5.24 -5.36
C HIS A 42 10.92 4.08 -4.44
N GLY A 43 11.91 3.29 -4.01
CA GLY A 43 11.69 2.17 -3.11
C GLY A 43 10.75 1.12 -3.69
N LEU A 44 9.93 0.52 -2.84
CA LEU A 44 8.95 -0.48 -3.27
C LEU A 44 7.84 0.13 -4.10
N MET A 45 7.47 1.39 -3.87
CA MET A 45 6.52 2.11 -4.73
C MET A 45 7.03 2.18 -6.17
N GLY A 46 8.30 2.56 -6.36
CA GLY A 46 8.92 2.59 -7.68
C GLY A 46 8.95 1.21 -8.33
N LYS A 47 9.33 0.19 -7.58
CA LYS A 47 9.40 -1.19 -8.09
C LYS A 47 8.02 -1.72 -8.49
N LEU A 48 7.00 -1.44 -7.69
CA LEU A 48 5.62 -1.79 -8.00
C LEU A 48 5.17 -1.15 -9.32
N ALA A 49 5.32 0.15 -9.45
CA ALA A 49 4.89 0.89 -10.63
C ALA A 49 5.69 0.48 -11.87
N ASP A 50 7.00 0.37 -11.77
CA ASP A 50 7.87 -0.05 -12.88
C ASP A 50 7.46 -1.43 -13.39
N THR A 51 7.22 -2.38 -12.50
CA THR A 51 6.86 -3.74 -12.88
C THR A 51 5.47 -3.81 -13.49
N VAL A 52 4.48 -3.14 -12.90
CA VAL A 52 3.12 -3.11 -13.45
C VAL A 52 3.12 -2.52 -14.86
N LEU A 53 3.83 -1.42 -15.07
CA LEU A 53 3.92 -0.79 -16.40
C LEU A 53 4.66 -1.67 -17.39
N ALA A 54 5.78 -2.30 -17.00
CA ALA A 54 6.56 -3.18 -17.86
C ALA A 54 5.75 -4.41 -18.32
N GLU A 55 4.85 -4.91 -17.47
CA GLU A 55 3.98 -6.04 -17.75
C GLU A 55 2.67 -5.64 -18.49
N GLY A 56 2.52 -4.37 -18.84
CA GLY A 56 1.34 -3.88 -19.54
C GLY A 56 0.09 -3.73 -18.69
N GLY A 57 0.25 -3.67 -17.36
CA GLY A 57 -0.86 -3.52 -16.42
C GLY A 57 -1.31 -2.08 -16.23
N LYS A 58 -2.35 -1.93 -15.40
CA LYS A 58 -2.93 -0.62 -15.05
C LYS A 58 -2.55 -0.24 -13.63
N ILE A 59 -2.04 0.97 -13.46
CA ILE A 59 -1.68 1.51 -12.15
C ILE A 59 -2.10 2.97 -12.05
N LYS A 60 -2.72 3.31 -10.92
CA LYS A 60 -3.12 4.67 -10.57
C LYS A 60 -2.37 5.11 -9.32
N GLY A 61 -1.73 6.28 -9.38
CA GLY A 61 -1.11 6.91 -8.22
C GLY A 61 -2.05 7.95 -7.60
N ILE A 62 -2.04 8.06 -6.28
CA ILE A 62 -2.77 9.08 -5.54
C ILE A 62 -1.76 9.77 -4.62
N MET A 63 -1.60 11.08 -4.79
CA MET A 63 -0.53 11.83 -4.13
C MET A 63 -1.00 13.24 -3.77
N PRO A 64 -0.66 13.75 -2.58
CA PRO A 64 -0.91 15.16 -2.27
C PRO A 64 -0.11 16.06 -3.21
N GLN A 65 -0.69 17.17 -3.59
CA GLN A 65 -0.05 18.12 -4.53
C GLN A 65 1.34 18.56 -4.07
N PHE A 66 1.53 18.77 -2.77
CA PHE A 66 2.84 19.21 -2.26
C PHE A 66 3.96 18.20 -2.50
N MET A 67 3.65 16.89 -2.54
CA MET A 67 4.65 15.86 -2.85
C MET A 67 5.09 15.91 -4.32
N ASN A 68 4.19 16.28 -5.22
CA ASN A 68 4.55 16.47 -6.62
C ASN A 68 5.54 17.63 -6.81
N GLU A 69 5.43 18.66 -5.97
CA GLU A 69 6.29 19.83 -6.02
C GLU A 69 7.75 19.50 -5.67
N VAL A 70 7.98 18.41 -4.92
CA VAL A 70 9.33 17.90 -4.61
C VAL A 70 9.75 16.73 -5.50
N GLU A 71 9.06 16.53 -6.60
CA GLU A 71 9.37 15.52 -7.63
C GLU A 71 9.39 14.07 -7.14
N TRP A 72 8.57 13.74 -6.15
CA TRP A 72 8.48 12.37 -5.65
C TRP A 72 7.59 11.47 -6.50
N ALA A 73 6.75 12.07 -7.35
CA ALA A 73 5.85 11.32 -8.21
C ALA A 73 6.61 10.48 -9.24
N HIS A 74 6.08 9.30 -9.55
CA HIS A 74 6.61 8.44 -10.61
C HIS A 74 6.39 9.11 -11.97
N LYS A 75 7.46 9.24 -12.77
CA LYS A 75 7.42 10.00 -14.01
C LYS A 75 6.68 9.31 -15.16
N LYS A 76 6.54 7.99 -15.10
CA LYS A 76 5.90 7.19 -16.17
C LYS A 76 4.47 6.77 -15.87
N VAL A 77 3.99 6.96 -14.63
CA VAL A 77 2.59 6.71 -14.28
C VAL A 77 1.76 7.87 -14.79
N THR A 78 0.89 7.60 -15.77
CA THR A 78 0.07 8.64 -16.40
C THR A 78 -1.25 8.89 -15.68
N ASP A 79 -1.80 7.88 -15.01
CA ASP A 79 -3.02 8.03 -14.21
C ASP A 79 -2.63 8.42 -12.79
N MET A 80 -2.47 9.73 -12.59
CA MET A 80 -2.06 10.30 -11.31
C MET A 80 -3.14 11.26 -10.82
N GLU A 81 -3.70 10.97 -9.64
CA GLU A 81 -4.65 11.87 -8.99
C GLU A 81 -3.96 12.62 -7.86
N PHE A 82 -4.09 13.95 -7.87
CA PHE A 82 -3.52 14.80 -6.82
C PHE A 82 -4.61 15.22 -5.85
N THR A 83 -4.29 15.16 -4.56
CA THR A 83 -5.19 15.56 -3.49
C THR A 83 -4.67 16.82 -2.81
N ALA A 84 -5.55 17.54 -2.10
CA ALA A 84 -5.19 18.73 -1.36
C ALA A 84 -4.45 18.40 -0.07
N THR A 85 -4.81 17.27 0.58
CA THR A 85 -4.29 16.89 1.90
C THR A 85 -3.96 15.40 1.96
N MET A 86 -3.18 15.01 2.99
CA MET A 86 -2.92 13.59 3.29
C MET A 86 -4.20 12.85 3.71
N HIS A 87 -5.12 13.51 4.38
CA HIS A 87 -6.41 12.91 4.77
C HIS A 87 -7.24 12.55 3.54
N GLU A 88 -7.33 13.43 2.57
CA GLU A 88 -8.02 13.18 1.31
C GLU A 88 -7.37 12.02 0.56
N ARG A 89 -6.04 11.94 0.54
CA ARG A 89 -5.29 10.83 -0.07
C ARG A 89 -5.68 9.49 0.54
N LYS A 90 -5.70 9.39 1.88
CA LYS A 90 -6.04 8.15 2.57
C LYS A 90 -7.49 7.71 2.28
N SER A 91 -8.41 8.67 2.21
CA SER A 91 -9.80 8.40 1.82
C SER A 91 -9.89 7.85 0.41
N LYS A 92 -9.15 8.43 -0.53
CA LYS A 92 -9.13 8.00 -1.94
C LYS A 92 -8.57 6.59 -2.12
N PHE A 93 -7.60 6.18 -1.31
CA PHE A 93 -7.03 4.83 -1.37
C PHE A 93 -8.08 3.74 -1.16
N LEU A 94 -9.04 3.97 -0.29
CA LEU A 94 -10.06 3.00 0.07
C LEU A 94 -11.33 3.09 -0.79
N GLU A 95 -11.45 4.15 -1.59
CA GLU A 95 -12.60 4.37 -2.46
C GLU A 95 -12.60 3.37 -3.63
N ASN A 96 -13.70 2.62 -3.77
CA ASN A 96 -13.88 1.62 -4.83
C ASN A 96 -12.79 0.54 -4.86
N THR A 97 -12.16 0.28 -3.72
CA THR A 97 -11.10 -0.72 -3.58
C THR A 97 -11.69 -2.07 -3.16
N ASP A 98 -11.33 -3.12 -3.88
CA ASP A 98 -11.82 -4.48 -3.61
C ASP A 98 -10.98 -5.23 -2.57
N ALA A 99 -9.73 -4.83 -2.39
CA ALA A 99 -8.82 -5.38 -1.39
C ALA A 99 -7.67 -4.40 -1.13
N LEU A 100 -7.02 -4.57 0.00
CA LEU A 100 -5.85 -3.81 0.40
C LEU A 100 -4.70 -4.78 0.66
N ILE A 101 -3.52 -4.48 0.11
CA ILE A 101 -2.29 -5.22 0.38
C ILE A 101 -1.27 -4.27 0.99
N ALA A 102 -0.72 -4.62 2.14
CA ALA A 102 0.37 -3.89 2.77
C ALA A 102 1.68 -4.66 2.59
N LEU A 103 2.63 -4.05 1.92
CA LEU A 103 4.02 -4.49 1.83
C LEU A 103 4.82 -3.87 2.99
N PRO A 104 6.05 -4.34 3.26
CA PRO A 104 6.91 -3.66 4.22
C PRO A 104 7.07 -2.17 3.93
N GLY A 105 7.08 -1.37 4.99
CA GLY A 105 7.22 0.08 4.90
C GLY A 105 7.46 0.70 6.26
N GLY A 106 7.66 1.99 6.28
CA GLY A 106 7.89 2.77 7.49
C GLY A 106 6.61 3.29 8.12
N THR A 107 6.72 4.41 8.84
CA THR A 107 5.60 4.98 9.59
C THR A 107 4.43 5.39 8.72
N GLY A 108 4.68 5.87 7.50
CA GLY A 108 3.61 6.22 6.57
C GLY A 108 2.77 5.02 6.18
N THR A 109 3.43 3.91 5.83
CA THR A 109 2.75 2.64 5.52
C THR A 109 1.99 2.10 6.73
N LEU A 110 2.59 2.16 7.92
CA LEU A 110 1.95 1.71 9.15
C LEU A 110 0.73 2.56 9.51
N GLU A 111 0.81 3.89 9.35
CA GLU A 111 -0.32 4.78 9.58
C GLU A 111 -1.51 4.42 8.69
N GLU A 112 -1.27 4.24 7.40
CA GLU A 112 -2.29 3.86 6.43
C GLU A 112 -2.90 2.48 6.75
N LEU A 113 -2.06 1.50 7.08
CA LEU A 113 -2.49 0.15 7.42
C LEU A 113 -3.33 0.13 8.70
N LEU A 114 -2.89 0.81 9.75
CA LEU A 114 -3.61 0.86 11.03
C LEU A 114 -4.93 1.62 10.90
N GLU A 115 -4.99 2.66 10.07
CA GLU A 115 -6.26 3.33 9.75
C GLU A 115 -7.23 2.36 9.08
N ALA A 116 -6.78 1.60 8.08
CA ALA A 116 -7.63 0.62 7.39
C ALA A 116 -8.14 -0.47 8.35
N ILE A 117 -7.27 -0.96 9.24
CA ILE A 117 -7.65 -1.94 10.26
C ILE A 117 -8.71 -1.35 11.20
N THR A 118 -8.54 -0.10 11.61
CA THR A 118 -9.50 0.60 12.47
C THR A 118 -10.85 0.78 11.78
N LEU A 119 -10.85 1.19 10.52
CA LEU A 119 -12.07 1.33 9.73
C LEU A 119 -12.78 -0.02 9.56
N LYS A 120 -12.02 -1.09 9.39
CA LYS A 120 -12.57 -2.45 9.31
C LYS A 120 -13.27 -2.83 10.61
N ARG A 121 -12.67 -2.55 11.75
CA ARG A 121 -13.30 -2.77 13.07
C ARG A 121 -14.61 -2.02 13.23
N LEU A 122 -14.68 -0.82 12.69
CA LEU A 122 -15.86 0.04 12.75
C LEU A 122 -16.91 -0.30 11.70
N GLY A 123 -16.66 -1.30 10.86
CA GLY A 123 -17.58 -1.69 9.79
C GLY A 123 -17.61 -0.74 8.60
N GLN A 124 -16.66 0.19 8.53
CA GLN A 124 -16.60 1.19 7.46
C GLN A 124 -15.72 0.75 6.27
N PHE A 125 -14.92 -0.28 6.45
CA PHE A 125 -14.15 -0.92 5.39
C PHE A 125 -14.31 -2.43 5.52
N THR A 126 -15.04 -3.04 4.59
CA THR A 126 -15.43 -4.46 4.68
C THR A 126 -14.59 -5.38 3.80
N LYS A 127 -13.68 -4.82 3.02
CA LYS A 127 -12.86 -5.58 2.08
C LYS A 127 -11.66 -6.25 2.77
N PRO A 128 -11.07 -7.29 2.16
CA PRO A 128 -9.90 -7.95 2.73
C PRO A 128 -8.70 -7.02 2.89
N ILE A 129 -7.97 -7.19 3.99
CA ILE A 129 -6.69 -6.57 4.23
C ILE A 129 -5.65 -7.69 4.30
N ILE A 130 -4.67 -7.64 3.40
CA ILE A 130 -3.62 -8.66 3.27
C ILE A 130 -2.29 -8.02 3.63
N ILE A 131 -1.55 -8.65 4.52
CA ILE A 131 -0.22 -8.21 4.91
C ILE A 131 0.80 -9.17 4.31
N LEU A 132 1.66 -8.68 3.42
CA LEU A 132 2.75 -9.46 2.84
C LEU A 132 3.93 -9.43 3.81
N ASN A 133 4.14 -10.54 4.50
CA ASN A 133 5.11 -10.62 5.61
C ASN A 133 6.47 -11.17 5.14
N THR A 134 7.06 -10.54 4.14
CA THR A 134 8.38 -10.94 3.62
C THR A 134 9.43 -10.87 4.73
N ASN A 135 10.17 -11.97 4.89
CA ASN A 135 11.22 -12.12 5.91
C ASN A 135 10.76 -11.82 7.35
N GLY A 136 9.47 -11.99 7.63
CA GLY A 136 8.95 -11.75 8.97
C GLY A 136 8.94 -10.26 9.37
N TYR A 137 8.98 -9.35 8.40
CA TYR A 137 9.02 -7.92 8.68
C TYR A 137 7.91 -7.46 9.61
N TYR A 138 6.71 -7.99 9.44
CA TYR A 138 5.54 -7.62 10.22
C TYR A 138 5.32 -8.49 11.47
N ASP A 139 6.23 -9.41 11.81
CA ASP A 139 6.10 -10.22 13.02
C ASP A 139 5.93 -9.34 14.28
N PRO A 140 6.72 -8.26 14.49
CA PRO A 140 6.53 -7.38 15.64
C PRO A 140 5.16 -6.70 15.66
N LEU A 141 4.64 -6.29 14.49
CA LEU A 141 3.30 -5.69 14.41
C LEU A 141 2.23 -6.71 14.77
N GLN A 142 2.34 -7.93 14.26
CA GLN A 142 1.40 -9.00 14.59
C GLN A 142 1.41 -9.29 16.08
N MET A 143 2.59 -9.36 16.70
CA MET A 143 2.73 -9.53 18.15
C MET A 143 2.06 -8.38 18.92
N MET A 144 2.25 -7.14 18.47
CA MET A 144 1.62 -5.98 19.11
C MET A 144 0.09 -6.05 19.02
N LEU A 145 -0.44 -6.39 17.85
CA LEU A 145 -1.90 -6.51 17.67
C LEU A 145 -2.48 -7.67 18.49
N GLN A 146 -1.78 -8.80 18.57
CA GLN A 146 -2.19 -9.93 19.41
C GLN A 146 -2.23 -9.54 20.88
N ARG A 147 -1.26 -8.75 21.33
CA ARG A 147 -1.24 -8.23 22.70
C ARG A 147 -2.42 -7.29 22.98
N CYS A 148 -2.75 -6.43 22.02
CA CYS A 148 -3.94 -5.60 22.10
C CYS A 148 -5.21 -6.43 22.33
N VAL A 149 -5.33 -7.57 21.65
CA VAL A 149 -6.47 -8.47 21.80
C VAL A 149 -6.41 -9.16 23.17
N SER A 150 -5.27 -9.74 23.54
CA SER A 150 -5.15 -10.51 24.80
C SER A 150 -5.34 -9.67 26.06
N GLU A 151 -5.02 -8.38 25.99
CA GLU A 151 -5.20 -7.45 27.10
C GLU A 151 -6.50 -6.62 26.99
N ASN A 152 -7.39 -6.98 26.08
CA ASN A 152 -8.72 -6.39 25.88
C ASN A 152 -8.73 -4.93 25.38
N PHE A 153 -7.62 -4.46 24.78
CA PHE A 153 -7.61 -3.16 24.11
C PHE A 153 -8.24 -3.21 22.71
N LEU A 154 -8.30 -4.40 22.14
CA LEU A 154 -8.83 -4.63 20.80
C LEU A 154 -9.70 -5.90 20.82
N ARG A 155 -10.90 -5.81 20.25
CA ARG A 155 -11.75 -7.01 20.10
C ARG A 155 -11.23 -7.88 18.96
N PRO A 156 -11.29 -9.22 19.08
CA PRO A 156 -11.03 -10.10 17.94
C PRO A 156 -12.00 -9.78 16.78
N ILE A 157 -11.49 -9.86 15.58
CA ILE A 157 -12.29 -9.65 14.38
C ILE A 157 -12.59 -11.00 13.74
#